data_aae1339e1c517a432bcaaf35218a7ce7
#
_entry.id   aae1339e1c517a432bcaaf35218a7ce7
#
_cell.length_a   1.000
_cell.length_b   1.000
_cell.length_c   1.000
_cell.angle_alpha   90.00
_cell.angle_beta   90.00
_cell.angle_gamma   90.00
#
_symmetry.space_group_name_H-M   'P 1'
#
loop_
_entity.id
_entity.type
_entity.pdbx_description
1 polymer ?
#
loop_
_entity_poly.entity_id
_entity_poly.type
_entity_poly.pdbx_seq_one_letter_code
_entity_poly.pdbx_strand_id
1 'polypeptide(L)'
;MLRTNQAKAKILNGGTAYGVFCTFFSPAVVEMVGHIGFDFALLDAEHGPSGAESCEHMVRAAENVGIAPYIRVGMNIRQNILRYLDIGSLGVQLPMINNAAEAKAVVEAVRYPPQGKRGLAGVRAADYGLTIPLKDYTVKANQELLVVSQVETMEAVKNLDEMLAVEGIDVFFIGPTDLSTSMGYPGQANHPEVKAMIEKLVGRIRAAGKPAGTVAYSLDALARAKELGFQFIVHNIIAMLARSGKEYLEKARS
;
A
#
# COMPACT_ATOMS: atom_id res chain seq x y z
N MET A 1 0.56 -1.49 -22.06
CA MET A 1 0.83 -0.05 -21.73
C MET A 1 0.66 0.16 -20.25
N LEU A 2 1.67 0.71 -19.57
CA LEU A 2 1.52 1.07 -18.14
C LEU A 2 0.30 1.98 -17.97
N ARG A 3 -0.64 1.59 -17.11
CA ARG A 3 -1.88 2.32 -16.88
C ARG A 3 -1.62 3.55 -16.02
N THR A 4 -2.44 4.57 -16.19
CA THR A 4 -2.44 5.72 -15.27
C THR A 4 -2.93 5.28 -13.90
N ASN A 5 -2.21 5.66 -12.86
CA ASN A 5 -2.53 5.33 -11.48
C ASN A 5 -3.55 6.32 -10.90
N GLN A 6 -4.84 6.02 -11.11
CA GLN A 6 -5.93 6.90 -10.68
C GLN A 6 -5.98 7.08 -9.15
N ALA A 7 -5.66 6.01 -8.39
CA ALA A 7 -5.62 6.10 -6.93
C ALA A 7 -4.49 7.02 -6.46
N LYS A 8 -3.29 6.94 -7.08
CA LYS A 8 -2.19 7.89 -6.83
C LYS A 8 -2.60 9.32 -7.15
N ALA A 9 -3.15 9.53 -8.34
CA ALA A 9 -3.61 10.86 -8.76
C ALA A 9 -4.65 11.45 -7.78
N LYS A 10 -5.60 10.64 -7.33
CA LYS A 10 -6.62 11.03 -6.34
C LYS A 10 -5.99 11.48 -5.02
N ILE A 11 -5.01 10.75 -4.49
CA ILE A 11 -4.31 11.07 -3.24
C ILE A 11 -3.51 12.36 -3.39
N LEU A 12 -2.73 12.50 -4.46
CA LEU A 12 -1.88 13.67 -4.70
C LEU A 12 -2.70 14.96 -4.94
N ASN A 13 -3.93 14.83 -5.40
CA ASN A 13 -4.88 15.93 -5.53
C ASN A 13 -5.68 16.22 -4.24
N GLY A 14 -5.26 15.67 -3.10
CA GLY A 14 -5.88 15.91 -1.80
C GLY A 14 -7.10 15.03 -1.49
N GLY A 15 -7.49 14.13 -2.39
CA GLY A 15 -8.57 13.17 -2.18
C GLY A 15 -8.17 11.97 -1.33
N THR A 16 -9.15 11.13 -0.99
CA THR A 16 -8.94 9.88 -0.24
C THR A 16 -9.17 8.69 -1.14
N ALA A 17 -8.16 7.82 -1.26
CA ALA A 17 -8.29 6.54 -1.93
C ALA A 17 -8.61 5.43 -0.93
N TYR A 18 -9.54 4.56 -1.28
CA TYR A 18 -10.01 3.43 -0.49
C TYR A 18 -9.61 2.13 -1.16
N GLY A 19 -9.00 1.23 -0.40
CA GLY A 19 -8.59 -0.07 -0.90
C GLY A 19 -8.83 -1.22 0.05
N VAL A 20 -8.50 -2.42 -0.41
CA VAL A 20 -8.68 -3.66 0.35
C VAL A 20 -7.39 -4.46 0.36
N PHE A 21 -6.94 -4.85 1.55
CA PHE A 21 -5.94 -5.90 1.70
C PHE A 21 -6.51 -7.24 1.25
N CYS A 22 -5.90 -7.82 0.21
CA CYS A 22 -6.17 -9.16 -0.30
C CYS A 22 -5.08 -10.10 0.21
N THR A 23 -5.36 -10.79 1.31
CA THR A 23 -4.39 -11.62 2.04
C THR A 23 -4.36 -13.08 1.59
N PHE A 24 -5.17 -13.46 0.61
CA PHE A 24 -5.16 -14.79 -0.02
C PHE A 24 -5.32 -14.67 -1.54
N PHE A 25 -4.81 -15.68 -2.25
CA PHE A 25 -4.89 -15.72 -3.69
C PHE A 25 -6.32 -15.91 -4.18
N SER A 26 -6.88 -14.90 -4.81
CA SER A 26 -8.16 -14.97 -5.52
C SER A 26 -8.32 -13.83 -6.51
N PRO A 27 -8.07 -14.04 -7.81
CA PRO A 27 -8.38 -13.04 -8.84
C PRO A 27 -9.84 -12.59 -8.81
N ALA A 28 -10.79 -13.52 -8.59
CA ALA A 28 -12.21 -13.20 -8.52
C ALA A 28 -12.54 -12.22 -7.39
N VAL A 29 -11.90 -12.34 -6.21
CA VAL A 29 -12.06 -11.36 -5.13
C VAL A 29 -11.56 -9.99 -5.55
N VAL A 30 -10.44 -9.91 -6.28
CA VAL A 30 -9.92 -8.63 -6.78
C VAL A 30 -10.89 -7.99 -7.78
N GLU A 31 -11.49 -8.77 -8.67
CA GLU A 31 -12.55 -8.29 -9.58
C GLU A 31 -13.76 -7.76 -8.79
N MET A 32 -14.22 -8.51 -7.76
CA MET A 32 -15.31 -8.06 -6.88
C MET A 32 -14.97 -6.74 -6.18
N VAL A 33 -13.75 -6.58 -5.67
CA VAL A 33 -13.27 -5.33 -5.04
C VAL A 33 -13.39 -4.16 -6.01
N GLY A 34 -13.01 -4.34 -7.28
CA GLY A 34 -13.17 -3.32 -8.31
C GLY A 34 -14.63 -3.01 -8.63
N HIS A 35 -15.47 -4.04 -8.82
CA HIS A 35 -16.90 -3.84 -9.09
C HIS A 35 -17.67 -3.21 -7.94
N ILE A 36 -17.24 -3.40 -6.69
CA ILE A 36 -17.78 -2.69 -5.51
C ILE A 36 -17.46 -1.19 -5.55
N GLY A 37 -16.38 -0.80 -6.25
CA GLY A 37 -15.98 0.60 -6.42
C GLY A 37 -14.80 1.05 -5.56
N PHE A 38 -13.97 0.14 -5.07
CA PHE A 38 -12.70 0.49 -4.43
C PHE A 38 -11.70 1.05 -5.46
N ASP A 39 -10.84 1.96 -5.02
CA ASP A 39 -9.83 2.58 -5.87
C ASP A 39 -8.63 1.65 -6.16
N PHE A 40 -8.33 0.73 -5.24
CA PHE A 40 -7.20 -0.19 -5.37
C PHE A 40 -7.38 -1.50 -4.61
N ALA A 41 -6.66 -2.52 -5.05
CA ALA A 41 -6.41 -3.76 -4.30
C ALA A 41 -4.95 -3.77 -3.82
N LEU A 42 -4.74 -4.05 -2.53
CA LEU A 42 -3.42 -4.21 -1.93
C LEU A 42 -3.16 -5.70 -1.69
N LEU A 43 -2.38 -6.30 -2.57
CA LEU A 43 -2.05 -7.71 -2.53
C LEU A 43 -0.97 -7.95 -1.47
N ASP A 44 -1.24 -8.85 -0.54
CA ASP A 44 -0.39 -9.04 0.62
C ASP A 44 0.59 -10.21 0.40
N ALA A 45 1.84 -9.89 0.09
CA ALA A 45 2.91 -10.86 -0.04
C ALA A 45 3.83 -10.90 1.21
N GLU A 46 3.47 -10.18 2.27
CA GLU A 46 4.14 -10.24 3.58
C GLU A 46 3.48 -11.30 4.48
N HIS A 47 2.18 -11.13 4.77
CA HIS A 47 1.43 -12.06 5.63
C HIS A 47 0.54 -13.03 4.85
N GLY A 48 0.42 -12.84 3.54
CA GLY A 48 -0.27 -13.76 2.65
C GLY A 48 0.65 -14.83 2.05
N PRO A 49 0.11 -15.96 1.59
CA PRO A 49 0.90 -17.03 0.97
C PRO A 49 1.29 -16.72 -0.49
N SER A 50 0.95 -15.53 -1.03
CA SER A 50 1.08 -15.22 -2.45
C SER A 50 2.51 -14.82 -2.85
N GLY A 51 3.10 -15.56 -3.79
CA GLY A 51 4.33 -15.16 -4.49
C GLY A 51 4.06 -14.29 -5.73
N ALA A 52 5.13 -13.96 -6.46
CA ALA A 52 5.02 -13.10 -7.65
C ALA A 52 4.09 -13.68 -8.73
N GLU A 53 4.13 -14.99 -8.97
CA GLU A 53 3.25 -15.67 -9.94
C GLU A 53 1.77 -15.49 -9.57
N SER A 54 1.40 -15.79 -8.32
CA SER A 54 0.03 -15.60 -7.83
C SER A 54 -0.41 -14.13 -7.90
N CYS A 55 0.47 -13.22 -7.49
CA CYS A 55 0.21 -11.78 -7.59
C CYS A 55 0.02 -11.32 -9.03
N GLU A 56 0.71 -11.90 -10.02
CA GLU A 56 0.53 -11.54 -11.44
C GLU A 56 -0.90 -11.79 -11.92
N HIS A 57 -1.52 -12.91 -11.52
CA HIS A 57 -2.93 -13.18 -11.86
C HIS A 57 -3.87 -12.18 -11.21
N MET A 58 -3.60 -11.80 -9.96
CA MET A 58 -4.41 -10.79 -9.25
C MET A 58 -4.20 -9.38 -9.83
N VAL A 59 -2.99 -9.04 -10.28
CA VAL A 59 -2.71 -7.80 -11.01
C VAL A 59 -3.54 -7.73 -12.30
N ARG A 60 -3.59 -8.83 -13.09
CA ARG A 60 -4.43 -8.90 -14.30
C ARG A 60 -5.92 -8.69 -13.98
N ALA A 61 -6.40 -9.28 -12.89
CA ALA A 61 -7.78 -9.09 -12.45
C ALA A 61 -8.07 -7.62 -12.09
N ALA A 62 -7.19 -6.96 -11.33
CA ALA A 62 -7.32 -5.55 -11.00
C ALA A 62 -7.31 -4.65 -12.25
N GLU A 63 -6.41 -4.93 -13.18
CA GLU A 63 -6.34 -4.21 -14.46
C GLU A 63 -7.63 -4.36 -15.29
N ASN A 64 -8.25 -5.56 -15.29
CA ASN A 64 -9.48 -5.82 -16.02
C ASN A 64 -10.67 -4.99 -15.53
N VAL A 65 -10.73 -4.74 -14.22
CA VAL A 65 -11.79 -3.93 -13.60
C VAL A 65 -11.41 -2.47 -13.33
N GLY A 66 -10.21 -2.06 -13.77
CA GLY A 66 -9.79 -0.66 -13.79
C GLY A 66 -9.33 -0.08 -12.44
N ILE A 67 -9.04 -0.92 -11.44
CA ILE A 67 -8.47 -0.48 -10.16
C ILE A 67 -6.95 -0.62 -10.12
N ALA A 68 -6.28 0.12 -9.22
CA ALA A 68 -4.83 0.03 -9.08
C ALA A 68 -4.41 -1.22 -8.30
N PRO A 69 -3.56 -2.12 -8.86
CA PRO A 69 -2.93 -3.18 -8.10
C PRO A 69 -1.71 -2.64 -7.37
N TYR A 70 -1.69 -2.72 -6.05
CA TYR A 70 -0.51 -2.50 -5.20
C TYR A 70 -0.10 -3.79 -4.52
N ILE A 71 1.17 -3.93 -4.17
CA ILE A 71 1.67 -5.13 -3.47
C ILE A 71 2.42 -4.71 -2.21
N ARG A 72 2.02 -5.28 -1.06
CA ARG A 72 2.84 -5.22 0.13
C ARG A 72 3.89 -6.33 0.05
N VAL A 73 5.16 -5.94 -0.02
CA VAL A 73 6.28 -6.87 -0.19
C VAL A 73 6.66 -7.49 1.15
N GLY A 74 7.08 -8.75 1.14
CA GLY A 74 7.56 -9.43 2.36
C GLY A 74 9.02 -9.11 2.72
N MET A 75 9.78 -8.52 1.80
CA MET A 75 11.19 -8.16 2.02
C MET A 75 11.56 -6.93 1.21
N ASN A 76 12.23 -5.96 1.85
CA ASN A 76 12.64 -4.68 1.26
C ASN A 76 13.95 -4.78 0.46
N ILE A 77 14.23 -5.92 -0.14
CA ILE A 77 15.40 -6.10 -1.00
C ILE A 77 15.06 -5.80 -2.46
N ARG A 78 16.01 -5.20 -3.15
CA ARG A 78 15.86 -4.72 -4.54
C ARG A 78 15.25 -5.77 -5.48
N GLN A 79 15.72 -7.01 -5.42
CA GLN A 79 15.26 -8.09 -6.30
C GLN A 79 13.82 -8.51 -6.02
N ASN A 80 13.39 -8.47 -4.76
CA ASN A 80 12.01 -8.77 -4.39
C ASN A 80 11.06 -7.68 -4.89
N ILE A 81 11.40 -6.42 -4.65
CA ILE A 81 10.66 -5.25 -5.15
C ILE A 81 10.56 -5.27 -6.67
N LEU A 82 11.68 -5.52 -7.37
CA LEU A 82 11.74 -5.62 -8.82
C LEU A 82 10.73 -6.62 -9.37
N ARG A 83 10.68 -7.84 -8.82
CA ARG A 83 9.77 -8.91 -9.30
C ARG A 83 8.31 -8.50 -9.25
N TYR A 84 7.86 -7.85 -8.18
CA TYR A 84 6.49 -7.39 -8.05
C TYR A 84 6.16 -6.21 -8.98
N LEU A 85 7.10 -5.33 -9.23
CA LEU A 85 6.91 -4.25 -10.19
C LEU A 85 6.92 -4.75 -11.64
N ASP A 86 7.70 -5.78 -11.94
CA ASP A 86 7.83 -6.34 -13.29
C ASP A 86 6.59 -7.13 -13.75
N ILE A 87 5.80 -7.64 -12.80
CA ILE A 87 4.49 -8.25 -13.09
C ILE A 87 3.36 -7.22 -13.28
N GLY A 88 3.63 -5.92 -13.15
CA GLY A 88 2.68 -4.84 -13.45
C GLY A 88 1.99 -4.21 -12.24
N SER A 89 2.50 -4.42 -11.02
CA SER A 89 2.04 -3.64 -9.87
C SER A 89 2.23 -2.14 -10.12
N LEU A 90 1.23 -1.33 -9.80
CA LEU A 90 1.29 0.13 -9.88
C LEU A 90 1.89 0.79 -8.62
N GLY A 91 2.37 0.01 -7.68
CA GLY A 91 3.07 0.50 -6.49
C GLY A 91 3.38 -0.61 -5.51
N VAL A 92 4.19 -0.26 -4.53
CA VAL A 92 4.60 -1.17 -3.46
C VAL A 92 4.41 -0.54 -2.10
N GLN A 93 3.94 -1.33 -1.15
CA GLN A 93 3.95 -1.02 0.26
C GLN A 93 5.09 -1.78 0.93
N LEU A 94 5.90 -1.06 1.68
CA LEU A 94 7.18 -1.48 2.20
C LEU A 94 7.13 -1.49 3.73
N PRO A 95 7.08 -2.68 4.36
CA PRO A 95 7.03 -2.80 5.80
C PRO A 95 8.39 -2.49 6.44
N MET A 96 8.41 -2.25 7.74
CA MET A 96 9.63 -2.19 8.57
C MET A 96 10.70 -1.21 8.07
N ILE A 97 10.31 -0.05 7.54
CA ILE A 97 11.24 1.04 7.18
C ILE A 97 11.47 1.89 8.42
N ASN A 98 12.70 1.93 8.92
CA ASN A 98 13.02 2.49 10.23
C ASN A 98 13.84 3.79 10.19
N ASN A 99 14.44 4.14 9.05
CA ASN A 99 15.31 5.30 8.91
C ASN A 99 15.39 5.81 7.47
N ALA A 100 15.99 7.00 7.29
CA ALA A 100 16.12 7.64 5.97
C ALA A 100 16.97 6.83 4.99
N ALA A 101 17.97 6.09 5.45
CA ALA A 101 18.81 5.27 4.57
C ALA A 101 18.00 4.12 3.94
N GLU A 102 17.19 3.43 4.75
CA GLU A 102 16.28 2.38 4.27
C GLU A 102 15.21 2.96 3.35
N ALA A 103 14.59 4.10 3.73
CA ALA A 103 13.63 4.80 2.89
C ALA A 103 14.20 5.18 1.53
N LYS A 104 15.44 5.69 1.48
CA LYS A 104 16.14 5.99 0.24
C LYS A 104 16.45 4.73 -0.58
N ALA A 105 16.89 3.67 0.05
CA ALA A 105 17.21 2.40 -0.63
C ALA A 105 15.99 1.80 -1.33
N VAL A 106 14.81 1.86 -0.71
CA VAL A 106 13.58 1.34 -1.34
C VAL A 106 13.10 2.25 -2.48
N VAL A 107 13.24 3.58 -2.38
CA VAL A 107 12.98 4.49 -3.51
C VAL A 107 13.90 4.19 -4.68
N GLU A 108 15.20 4.02 -4.42
CA GLU A 108 16.17 3.65 -5.46
C GLU A 108 15.85 2.30 -6.13
N ALA A 109 15.28 1.35 -5.38
CA ALA A 109 14.86 0.05 -5.91
C ALA A 109 13.61 0.13 -6.81
N VAL A 110 12.70 1.08 -6.53
CA VAL A 110 11.43 1.26 -7.27
C VAL A 110 11.62 2.10 -8.53
N ARG A 111 12.44 3.15 -8.47
CA ARG A 111 12.57 4.14 -9.54
C ARG A 111 13.66 3.77 -10.56
N TYR A 112 13.42 4.10 -11.81
CA TYR A 112 14.43 4.07 -12.87
C TYR A 112 15.35 5.30 -12.80
N PRO A 113 16.58 5.24 -13.35
CA PRO A 113 17.43 6.42 -13.47
C PRO A 113 16.70 7.61 -14.14
N PRO A 114 16.99 8.88 -13.73
CA PRO A 114 17.99 9.28 -12.74
C PRO A 114 17.51 9.20 -11.28
N GLN A 115 16.21 8.91 -11.02
CA GLN A 115 15.59 8.92 -9.70
C GLN A 115 15.94 7.68 -8.85
N GLY A 116 16.43 6.60 -9.46
CA GLY A 116 16.75 5.36 -8.80
C GLY A 116 17.64 4.43 -9.62
N LYS A 117 17.63 3.15 -9.23
CA LYS A 117 18.54 2.11 -9.77
C LYS A 117 17.78 0.84 -10.18
N ARG A 118 16.45 0.93 -10.44
CA ARG A 118 15.65 -0.22 -10.87
C ARG A 118 16.22 -0.79 -12.18
N GLY A 119 16.33 -2.14 -12.25
CA GLY A 119 16.70 -2.83 -13.48
C GLY A 119 15.60 -2.73 -14.55
N LEU A 120 16.01 -2.67 -15.81
CA LEU A 120 15.10 -2.56 -16.96
C LEU A 120 15.14 -3.84 -17.79
N ALA A 121 13.96 -4.37 -18.10
CA ALA A 121 13.78 -5.47 -19.05
C ALA A 121 12.43 -5.32 -19.77
N GLY A 122 12.29 -5.99 -20.91
CA GLY A 122 11.02 -6.08 -21.65
C GLY A 122 10.08 -7.08 -21.01
N VAL A 123 9.61 -6.77 -19.81
CA VAL A 123 8.71 -7.60 -18.97
C VAL A 123 7.25 -7.19 -19.15
N ARG A 124 6.34 -7.93 -18.51
CA ARG A 124 4.89 -7.69 -18.57
C ARG A 124 4.51 -6.23 -18.30
N ALA A 125 5.07 -5.61 -17.25
CA ALA A 125 4.78 -4.21 -16.89
C ALA A 125 5.08 -3.22 -18.03
N ALA A 126 6.04 -3.56 -18.90
CA ALA A 126 6.43 -2.77 -20.08
C ALA A 126 5.80 -3.30 -21.39
N ASP A 127 4.71 -4.05 -21.31
CA ASP A 127 4.09 -4.76 -22.46
C ASP A 127 5.13 -5.54 -23.29
N TYR A 128 6.08 -6.14 -22.62
CA TYR A 128 7.20 -6.89 -23.23
C TYR A 128 8.06 -6.05 -24.20
N GLY A 129 7.99 -4.72 -24.12
CA GLY A 129 8.64 -3.80 -25.04
C GLY A 129 7.98 -3.73 -26.44
N LEU A 130 6.76 -4.24 -26.58
CA LEU A 130 6.09 -4.38 -27.89
C LEU A 130 5.20 -3.17 -28.23
N THR A 131 4.70 -2.43 -27.25
CA THR A 131 3.72 -1.34 -27.48
C THR A 131 4.34 0.05 -27.41
N ILE A 132 5.33 0.25 -26.54
CA ILE A 132 6.07 1.51 -26.39
C ILE A 132 7.57 1.24 -26.23
N PRO A 133 8.44 2.16 -26.67
CA PRO A 133 9.87 2.05 -26.41
C PRO A 133 10.16 1.98 -24.90
N LEU A 134 11.11 1.15 -24.49
CA LEU A 134 11.46 0.98 -23.07
C LEU A 134 11.88 2.29 -22.40
N LYS A 135 12.52 3.20 -23.15
CA LYS A 135 12.89 4.56 -22.63
C LYS A 135 11.66 5.36 -22.19
N ASP A 136 10.56 5.28 -22.94
CA ASP A 136 9.33 6.02 -22.64
C ASP A 136 8.55 5.35 -21.51
N TYR A 137 8.60 4.00 -21.45
CA TYR A 137 8.08 3.25 -20.33
C TYR A 137 8.75 3.65 -19.00
N THR A 138 10.08 3.81 -18.95
CA THR A 138 10.78 4.18 -17.70
C THR A 138 10.35 5.54 -17.16
N VAL A 139 10.14 6.52 -18.03
CA VAL A 139 9.64 7.85 -17.65
C VAL A 139 8.24 7.73 -17.05
N LYS A 140 7.33 7.05 -17.76
CA LYS A 140 5.96 6.84 -17.29
C LYS A 140 5.91 6.03 -15.99
N ALA A 141 6.71 4.98 -15.86
CA ALA A 141 6.79 4.19 -14.65
C ALA A 141 7.22 5.03 -13.42
N ASN A 142 8.20 5.91 -13.57
CA ASN A 142 8.61 6.81 -12.49
C ASN A 142 7.50 7.78 -12.06
N GLN A 143 6.59 8.16 -12.95
CA GLN A 143 5.45 9.02 -12.64
C GLN A 143 4.31 8.26 -11.96
N GLU A 144 3.98 7.07 -12.49
CA GLU A 144 2.76 6.34 -12.10
C GLU A 144 2.94 5.44 -10.88
N LEU A 145 4.14 4.92 -10.62
CA LEU A 145 4.35 4.04 -9.47
C LEU A 145 4.16 4.77 -8.14
N LEU A 146 3.44 4.12 -7.22
CA LEU A 146 3.22 4.60 -5.84
C LEU A 146 4.21 3.89 -4.89
N VAL A 147 4.88 4.66 -4.05
CA VAL A 147 5.76 4.14 -2.99
C VAL A 147 5.14 4.46 -1.63
N VAL A 148 4.78 3.41 -0.90
CA VAL A 148 4.16 3.51 0.43
C VAL A 148 5.12 2.96 1.47
N SER A 149 5.59 3.78 2.39
CA SER A 149 6.46 3.37 3.51
C SER A 149 5.64 3.14 4.77
N GLN A 150 5.75 1.98 5.43
CA GLN A 150 5.11 1.74 6.71
C GLN A 150 5.88 2.39 7.86
N VAL A 151 5.15 2.99 8.79
CA VAL A 151 5.62 3.54 10.06
C VAL A 151 4.97 2.71 11.16
N GLU A 152 5.68 1.74 11.70
CA GLU A 152 5.09 0.70 12.55
C GLU A 152 6.01 0.22 13.67
N THR A 153 7.17 0.87 13.82
CA THR A 153 8.11 0.61 14.92
C THR A 153 8.43 1.88 15.67
N MET A 154 8.83 1.78 16.93
CA MET A 154 9.30 2.93 17.73
C MET A 154 10.58 3.54 17.16
N GLU A 155 11.39 2.77 16.44
CA GLU A 155 12.55 3.28 15.70
C GLU A 155 12.10 4.18 14.54
N ALA A 156 11.14 3.74 13.72
CA ALA A 156 10.55 4.56 12.68
C ALA A 156 9.89 5.84 13.23
N VAL A 157 9.20 5.75 14.37
CA VAL A 157 8.60 6.91 15.07
C VAL A 157 9.67 7.94 15.46
N LYS A 158 10.80 7.48 16.00
CA LYS A 158 11.94 8.34 16.39
C LYS A 158 12.54 9.03 15.16
N ASN A 159 12.71 8.31 14.08
CA ASN A 159 13.40 8.76 12.86
C ASN A 159 12.44 9.34 11.80
N LEU A 160 11.17 9.58 12.16
CA LEU A 160 10.14 9.96 11.18
C LEU A 160 10.49 11.24 10.39
N ASP A 161 11.04 12.27 11.05
CA ASP A 161 11.32 13.55 10.37
C ASP A 161 12.39 13.39 9.28
N GLU A 162 13.42 12.59 9.52
CA GLU A 162 14.43 12.29 8.50
C GLU A 162 13.87 11.42 7.35
N MET A 163 12.93 10.50 7.67
CA MET A 163 12.24 9.71 6.65
C MET A 163 11.31 10.57 5.80
N LEU A 164 10.61 11.53 6.40
CA LEU A 164 9.72 12.47 5.70
C LEU A 164 10.47 13.37 4.71
N ALA A 165 11.74 13.65 4.97
CA ALA A 165 12.62 14.41 4.08
C ALA A 165 13.10 13.62 2.86
N VAL A 166 12.90 12.29 2.83
CA VAL A 166 13.28 11.46 1.68
C VAL A 166 12.31 11.70 0.53
N GLU A 167 12.84 12.19 -0.60
CA GLU A 167 12.06 12.32 -1.82
C GLU A 167 11.71 10.94 -2.41
N GLY A 168 10.53 10.84 -3.03
CA GLY A 168 10.09 9.62 -3.72
C GLY A 168 9.24 8.68 -2.91
N ILE A 169 9.10 8.87 -1.58
CA ILE A 169 8.03 8.26 -0.78
C ILE A 169 6.75 9.07 -1.02
N ASP A 170 5.71 8.42 -1.53
CA ASP A 170 4.44 9.05 -1.86
C ASP A 170 3.45 9.04 -0.68
N VAL A 171 3.44 7.98 0.13
CA VAL A 171 2.54 7.81 1.28
C VAL A 171 3.30 7.23 2.48
N PHE A 172 3.05 7.78 3.67
CA PHE A 172 3.48 7.18 4.93
C PHE A 172 2.30 6.47 5.58
N PHE A 173 2.39 5.14 5.69
CA PHE A 173 1.33 4.29 6.18
C PHE A 173 1.59 3.88 7.64
N ILE A 174 0.69 4.26 8.54
CA ILE A 174 0.78 3.86 9.94
C ILE A 174 0.13 2.47 10.09
N GLY A 175 0.92 1.47 10.53
CA GLY A 175 0.48 0.11 10.83
C GLY A 175 0.10 -0.04 12.31
N PRO A 176 -1.19 0.07 12.72
CA PRO A 176 -1.56 0.13 14.13
C PRO A 176 -1.20 -1.13 14.93
N THR A 177 -1.26 -2.30 14.30
CA THR A 177 -1.01 -3.59 14.96
C THR A 177 0.47 -3.72 15.34
N ASP A 178 1.37 -3.50 14.38
CA ASP A 178 2.81 -3.62 14.60
C ASP A 178 3.34 -2.47 15.45
N LEU A 179 2.79 -1.25 15.25
CA LEU A 179 3.09 -0.12 16.11
C LEU A 179 2.71 -0.42 17.57
N SER A 180 1.52 -0.99 17.82
CA SER A 180 1.10 -1.36 19.19
C SER A 180 2.05 -2.39 19.81
N THR A 181 2.49 -3.35 19.03
CA THR A 181 3.46 -4.37 19.45
C THR A 181 4.80 -3.74 19.79
N SER A 182 5.30 -2.85 18.92
CA SER A 182 6.55 -2.12 19.12
C SER A 182 6.51 -1.17 20.34
N MET A 183 5.33 -0.66 20.69
CA MET A 183 5.10 0.16 21.89
C MET A 183 4.95 -0.66 23.18
N GLY A 184 5.00 -2.00 23.12
CA GLY A 184 4.80 -2.88 24.28
C GLY A 184 3.33 -3.23 24.59
N TYR A 185 2.41 -2.96 23.63
CA TYR A 185 0.98 -3.28 23.72
C TYR A 185 0.54 -4.27 22.64
N PRO A 186 1.11 -5.50 22.57
CA PRO A 186 0.86 -6.43 21.48
C PRO A 186 -0.64 -6.74 21.33
N GLY A 187 -1.15 -6.59 20.09
CA GLY A 187 -2.56 -6.81 19.76
C GLY A 187 -3.55 -5.77 20.28
N GLN A 188 -3.07 -4.70 20.93
CA GLN A 188 -3.91 -3.66 21.54
C GLN A 188 -3.87 -2.34 20.73
N ALA A 189 -4.12 -2.39 19.43
CA ALA A 189 -4.15 -1.20 18.57
C ALA A 189 -5.14 -0.10 19.05
N ASN A 190 -6.10 -0.47 19.91
CA ASN A 190 -7.06 0.44 20.52
C ASN A 190 -6.61 1.02 21.87
N HIS A 191 -5.42 0.66 22.37
CA HIS A 191 -4.88 1.22 23.62
C HIS A 191 -4.79 2.76 23.53
N PRO A 192 -5.13 3.52 24.61
CA PRO A 192 -5.12 4.99 24.56
C PRO A 192 -3.80 5.60 24.10
N GLU A 193 -2.68 5.05 24.57
CA GLU A 193 -1.34 5.53 24.18
C GLU A 193 -1.02 5.26 22.71
N VAL A 194 -1.48 4.11 22.16
CA VAL A 194 -1.32 3.80 20.76
C VAL A 194 -2.15 4.75 19.90
N LYS A 195 -3.40 5.04 20.28
CA LYS A 195 -4.24 6.03 19.60
C LYS A 195 -3.61 7.43 19.62
N ALA A 196 -3.13 7.88 20.78
CA ALA A 196 -2.45 9.16 20.91
C ALA A 196 -1.19 9.23 20.03
N MET A 197 -0.42 8.13 19.94
CA MET A 197 0.74 8.05 19.06
C MET A 197 0.33 8.15 17.59
N ILE A 198 -0.70 7.45 17.16
CA ILE A 198 -1.21 7.51 15.78
C ILE A 198 -1.64 8.94 15.43
N GLU A 199 -2.37 9.63 16.32
CA GLU A 199 -2.78 11.03 16.13
C GLU A 199 -1.58 11.97 15.99
N LYS A 200 -0.55 11.78 16.81
CA LYS A 200 0.71 12.54 16.71
C LYS A 200 1.42 12.28 15.39
N LEU A 201 1.51 11.01 14.96
CA LEU A 201 2.19 10.63 13.72
C LEU A 201 1.49 11.19 12.50
N VAL A 202 0.16 11.05 12.40
CA VAL A 202 -0.59 11.61 11.25
C VAL A 202 -0.45 13.13 11.18
N GLY A 203 -0.45 13.82 12.34
CA GLY A 203 -0.19 15.26 12.40
C GLY A 203 1.18 15.63 11.83
N ARG A 204 2.25 14.90 12.21
CA ARG A 204 3.62 15.14 11.68
C ARG A 204 3.71 14.87 10.18
N ILE A 205 3.15 13.75 9.70
CA ILE A 205 3.17 13.38 8.28
C ILE A 205 2.48 14.46 7.45
N ARG A 206 1.29 14.90 7.88
CA ARG A 206 0.53 15.94 7.16
C ARG A 206 1.21 17.32 7.21
N ALA A 207 1.81 17.67 8.34
CA ALA A 207 2.57 18.93 8.46
C ALA A 207 3.78 18.98 7.51
N ALA A 208 4.35 17.82 7.18
CA ALA A 208 5.40 17.68 6.15
C ALA A 208 4.85 17.68 4.70
N GLY A 209 3.54 17.90 4.51
CA GLY A 209 2.90 17.88 3.18
C GLY A 209 2.78 16.48 2.56
N LYS A 210 2.94 15.42 3.35
CA LYS A 210 2.87 14.04 2.85
C LYS A 210 1.50 13.41 3.15
N PRO A 211 0.95 12.62 2.22
CA PRO A 211 -0.22 11.78 2.45
C PRO A 211 0.02 10.73 3.54
N ALA A 212 -0.94 10.58 4.45
CA ALA A 212 -0.93 9.54 5.46
C ALA A 212 -1.86 8.39 5.09
N GLY A 213 -1.45 7.16 5.39
CA GLY A 213 -2.25 5.94 5.20
C GLY A 213 -2.45 5.18 6.50
N THR A 214 -3.52 4.39 6.58
CA THR A 214 -3.80 3.46 7.69
C THR A 214 -4.83 2.40 7.31
N VAL A 215 -5.11 1.48 8.23
CA VAL A 215 -6.22 0.53 8.13
C VAL A 215 -7.47 1.03 8.87
N ALA A 216 -8.65 0.70 8.35
CA ALA A 216 -9.92 0.96 9.02
C ALA A 216 -10.88 -0.23 8.80
N TYR A 217 -11.07 -1.07 9.84
CA TYR A 217 -11.85 -2.31 9.76
C TYR A 217 -13.29 -2.16 10.24
N SER A 218 -13.71 -0.96 10.64
CA SER A 218 -15.09 -0.62 11.03
C SER A 218 -15.47 0.76 10.52
N LEU A 219 -16.77 1.08 10.52
CA LEU A 219 -17.26 2.40 10.14
C LEU A 219 -16.77 3.50 11.11
N ASP A 220 -16.67 3.20 12.40
CA ASP A 220 -16.15 4.14 13.40
C ASP A 220 -14.66 4.41 13.18
N ALA A 221 -13.86 3.36 12.90
CA ALA A 221 -12.46 3.51 12.56
C ALA A 221 -12.28 4.31 11.26
N LEU A 222 -13.16 4.09 10.26
CA LEU A 222 -13.16 4.86 9.02
C LEU A 222 -13.50 6.34 9.25
N ALA A 223 -14.54 6.63 10.06
CA ALA A 223 -14.92 7.99 10.42
C ALA A 223 -13.74 8.70 11.11
N ARG A 224 -13.11 8.04 12.09
CA ARG A 224 -11.95 8.59 12.77
C ARG A 224 -10.74 8.80 11.87
N ALA A 225 -10.45 7.87 10.97
CA ALA A 225 -9.38 8.03 9.99
C ALA A 225 -9.61 9.25 9.08
N LYS A 226 -10.85 9.47 8.64
CA LYS A 226 -11.23 10.65 7.84
C LYS A 226 -11.07 11.95 8.63
N GLU A 227 -11.52 12.01 9.88
CA GLU A 227 -11.35 13.18 10.76
C GLU A 227 -9.86 13.55 10.95
N LEU A 228 -9.01 12.55 11.15
CA LEU A 228 -7.56 12.73 11.26
C LEU A 228 -6.89 13.12 9.95
N GLY A 229 -7.58 12.98 8.81
CA GLY A 229 -7.12 13.37 7.48
C GLY A 229 -6.24 12.34 6.80
N PHE A 230 -6.45 11.06 7.06
CA PHE A 230 -5.84 9.99 6.27
C PHE A 230 -6.39 9.99 4.84
N GLN A 231 -5.49 9.76 3.87
CA GLN A 231 -5.81 9.80 2.42
C GLN A 231 -5.62 8.45 1.73
N PHE A 232 -4.97 7.48 2.37
CA PHE A 232 -4.80 6.12 1.88
C PHE A 232 -5.36 5.17 2.94
N ILE A 233 -6.64 4.74 2.77
CA ILE A 233 -7.37 3.97 3.79
C ILE A 233 -7.65 2.57 3.27
N VAL A 234 -7.23 1.55 4.04
CA VAL A 234 -7.31 0.16 3.64
C VAL A 234 -8.23 -0.62 4.57
N HIS A 235 -9.20 -1.35 4.00
CA HIS A 235 -9.93 -2.39 4.68
C HIS A 235 -9.25 -3.75 4.46
N ASN A 236 -9.71 -4.81 5.12
CA ASN A 236 -9.21 -6.18 4.92
C ASN A 236 -10.35 -7.10 4.50
N ILE A 237 -10.11 -7.93 3.46
CA ILE A 237 -11.13 -8.82 2.90
C ILE A 237 -11.63 -9.86 3.92
N ILE A 238 -10.74 -10.37 4.78
CA ILE A 238 -11.10 -11.32 5.83
C ILE A 238 -12.04 -10.66 6.85
N ALA A 239 -11.72 -9.42 7.26
CA ALA A 239 -12.56 -8.68 8.21
C ALA A 239 -13.94 -8.36 7.64
N MET A 240 -14.02 -8.04 6.34
CA MET A 240 -15.30 -7.82 5.64
C MET A 240 -16.15 -9.09 5.63
N LEU A 241 -15.58 -10.21 5.20
CA LEU A 241 -16.25 -11.50 5.13
C LEU A 241 -16.68 -11.98 6.52
N ALA A 242 -15.79 -11.91 7.51
CA ALA A 242 -16.07 -12.34 8.88
C ALA A 242 -17.20 -11.53 9.51
N ARG A 243 -17.21 -10.20 9.32
CA ARG A 243 -18.30 -9.35 9.84
C ARG A 243 -19.63 -9.70 9.22
N SER A 244 -19.71 -9.76 7.88
CA SER A 244 -20.95 -10.07 7.17
C SER A 244 -21.47 -11.46 7.50
N GLY A 245 -20.59 -12.46 7.56
CA GLY A 245 -20.97 -13.84 7.90
C GLY A 245 -21.45 -14.00 9.33
N LYS A 246 -20.82 -13.33 10.30
CA LYS A 246 -21.27 -13.34 11.70
C LYS A 246 -22.62 -12.67 11.85
N GLU A 247 -22.81 -11.49 11.28
CA GLU A 247 -24.09 -10.77 11.32
C GLU A 247 -25.24 -11.60 10.72
N TYR A 248 -24.99 -12.27 9.59
CA TYR A 248 -25.96 -13.18 8.98
C TYR A 248 -26.34 -14.34 9.92
N LEU A 249 -25.34 -15.01 10.53
CA LEU A 249 -25.58 -16.16 11.41
C LEU A 249 -26.26 -15.76 12.72
N GLU A 250 -25.93 -14.60 13.28
CA GLU A 250 -26.62 -14.06 14.46
C GLU A 250 -28.11 -13.88 14.19
N LYS A 251 -28.48 -13.28 13.07
CA LYS A 251 -29.88 -13.11 12.65
C LYS A 251 -30.57 -14.42 12.27
N ALA A 252 -29.84 -15.37 11.68
CA ALA A 252 -30.41 -16.66 11.28
C ALA A 252 -30.68 -17.61 12.47
N ARG A 253 -30.04 -17.36 13.62
CA ARG A 253 -30.14 -18.16 14.83
C ARG A 253 -31.03 -17.52 15.91
N SER A 254 -31.43 -16.26 15.73
CA SER A 254 -32.40 -15.55 16.58
C SER A 254 -33.84 -15.88 16.18
#